data_728f5522548c4cff51ecc028d502d09f
#
_entry.id   728f5522548c4cff51ecc028d502d09f
#
_cell.length_a   1.000
_cell.length_b   1.000
_cell.length_c   1.000
_cell.angle_alpha   90.00
_cell.angle_beta   90.00
_cell.angle_gamma   90.00
#
_symmetry.space_group_name_H-M   'P 1'
#
loop_
_entity.id
_entity.type
_entity.pdbx_description
1 polymer ?
#
loop_
_entity_poly.entity_id
_entity_poly.type
_entity_poly.pdbx_seq_one_letter_code
_entity_poly.pdbx_strand_id
1 'polypeptide(L)'
;ENLFIGQPNLSRILHEMEANLGFKIFERTSKGVRSTERGAIFLQHAKSIIRELERIDALGPRHPVENRLRICIPRAAFILDLTADYLNTLPADQNLDSVVRECHARQAIEMLENGEVEVGIIRFRSEYRDYFEEQSVSRGFGFQILSRYRYQLLLPQTHALADKQLITGQDL
;
A
#
# COMPACT_ATOMS: atom_id res chain seq x y z
N GLU A 1 14.50 1.05 9.27
CA GLU A 1 15.00 1.77 10.46
C GLU A 1 15.63 0.75 11.40
N ASN A 2 16.93 0.89 11.63
CA ASN A 2 17.62 0.12 12.66
C ASN A 2 17.26 0.75 14.00
N LEU A 3 16.29 0.15 14.70
CA LEU A 3 16.09 0.43 16.11
C LEU A 3 17.36 0.03 16.85
N PHE A 4 18.07 1.00 17.44
CA PHE A 4 19.24 0.79 18.31
C PHE A 4 18.85 0.12 19.66
N ILE A 5 17.90 -0.81 19.62
CA ILE A 5 17.47 -1.60 20.78
C ILE A 5 18.21 -2.95 20.69
N GLY A 6 19.04 -3.23 21.65
CA GLY A 6 19.73 -4.52 21.72
C GLY A 6 18.73 -5.68 21.72
N GLN A 7 18.99 -6.72 20.96
CA GLN A 7 18.14 -7.91 20.81
C GLN A 7 17.64 -8.48 22.15
N PRO A 8 18.43 -8.51 23.25
CA PRO A 8 17.96 -8.98 24.56
C PRO A 8 16.85 -8.11 25.15
N ASN A 9 16.92 -6.80 24.95
CA ASN A 9 15.93 -5.86 25.48
C ASN A 9 14.61 -5.97 24.73
N LEU A 10 14.65 -6.08 23.40
CA LEU A 10 13.47 -6.32 22.58
C LEU A 10 12.75 -7.63 22.96
N SER A 11 13.52 -8.70 23.18
CA SER A 11 12.97 -9.99 23.58
C SER A 11 12.29 -9.93 24.95
N ARG A 12 12.86 -9.19 25.91
CA ARG A 12 12.28 -9.00 27.23
C ARG A 12 10.96 -8.23 27.17
N ILE A 13 10.94 -7.09 26.46
CA ILE A 13 9.73 -6.27 26.27
C ILE A 13 8.63 -7.09 25.62
N LEU A 14 8.95 -7.86 24.59
CA LEU A 14 8.00 -8.72 23.92
C LEU A 14 7.41 -9.78 24.86
N HIS A 15 8.24 -10.41 25.68
CA HIS A 15 7.79 -11.40 26.66
C HIS A 15 6.85 -10.79 27.72
N GLU A 16 7.17 -9.62 28.24
CA GLU A 16 6.32 -8.89 29.19
C GLU A 16 4.96 -8.52 28.54
N MET A 17 4.98 -8.07 27.31
CA MET A 17 3.76 -7.74 26.58
C MET A 17 2.88 -8.99 26.33
N GLU A 18 3.47 -10.09 25.86
CA GLU A 18 2.75 -11.35 25.66
C GLU A 18 2.18 -11.92 26.96
N ALA A 19 2.90 -11.77 28.08
CA ALA A 19 2.42 -12.18 29.40
C ALA A 19 1.20 -11.36 29.85
N ASN A 20 1.21 -10.05 29.62
CA ASN A 20 0.09 -9.17 29.94
C ASN A 20 -1.14 -9.43 29.05
N LEU A 21 -0.91 -9.75 27.78
CA LEU A 21 -1.98 -10.05 26.82
C LEU A 21 -2.58 -11.47 26.98
N GLY A 22 -1.83 -12.38 27.62
CA GLY A 22 -2.22 -13.77 27.78
C GLY A 22 -2.15 -14.62 26.50
N PHE A 23 -1.47 -14.13 25.46
CA PHE A 23 -1.20 -14.89 24.24
C PHE A 23 0.11 -14.49 23.58
N LYS A 24 0.65 -15.38 22.73
CA LYS A 24 1.87 -15.11 21.96
C LYS A 24 1.57 -14.26 20.74
N ILE A 25 2.36 -13.20 20.54
CA ILE A 25 2.32 -12.36 19.34
C ILE A 25 3.14 -13.03 18.24
N PHE A 26 4.30 -13.60 18.59
CA PHE A 26 5.18 -14.28 17.65
C PHE A 26 5.47 -15.72 18.07
N GLU A 27 5.70 -16.57 17.08
CA GLU A 27 6.14 -17.94 17.25
C GLU A 27 7.40 -18.22 16.40
N ARG A 28 8.25 -19.11 16.90
CA ARG A 28 9.41 -19.58 16.16
C ARG A 28 9.05 -20.77 15.29
N THR A 29 9.47 -20.74 14.05
CA THR A 29 9.32 -21.84 13.10
C THR A 29 10.68 -22.25 12.54
N SER A 30 10.74 -23.35 11.81
CA SER A 30 11.95 -23.78 11.09
C SER A 30 12.43 -22.77 10.02
N LYS A 31 11.53 -21.84 9.60
CA LYS A 31 11.82 -20.79 8.61
C LYS A 31 12.06 -19.41 9.24
N GLY A 32 12.13 -19.33 10.58
CA GLY A 32 12.32 -18.07 11.31
C GLY A 32 11.16 -17.73 12.24
N VAL A 33 10.98 -16.44 12.52
CA VAL A 33 9.92 -15.92 13.39
C VAL A 33 8.74 -15.48 12.53
N ARG A 34 7.51 -15.86 12.90
CA ARG A 34 6.28 -15.38 12.28
C ARG A 34 5.27 -14.91 13.33
N SER A 35 4.33 -14.05 12.97
CA SER A 35 3.21 -13.70 13.84
C SER A 35 2.24 -14.89 13.99
N THR A 36 1.68 -15.06 15.18
CA THR A 36 0.52 -15.93 15.38
C THR A 36 -0.72 -15.27 14.79
N GLU A 37 -1.83 -16.01 14.67
CA GLU A 37 -3.11 -15.44 14.20
C GLU A 37 -3.56 -14.28 15.09
N ARG A 38 -3.57 -14.46 16.41
CA ARG A 38 -3.86 -13.38 17.38
C ARG A 38 -2.84 -12.27 17.35
N GLY A 39 -1.56 -12.61 17.13
CA GLY A 39 -0.47 -11.67 16.97
C GLY A 39 -0.65 -10.77 15.75
N ALA A 40 -1.11 -11.31 14.61
CA ALA A 40 -1.39 -10.53 13.42
C ALA A 40 -2.50 -9.49 13.66
N ILE A 41 -3.59 -9.89 14.32
CA ILE A 41 -4.69 -8.98 14.72
C ILE A 41 -4.17 -7.90 15.67
N PHE A 42 -3.41 -8.30 16.69
CA PHE A 42 -2.80 -7.34 17.64
C PHE A 42 -1.91 -6.32 16.92
N LEU A 43 -1.05 -6.77 16.03
CA LEU A 43 -0.15 -5.89 15.27
C LEU A 43 -0.91 -4.92 14.37
N GLN A 44 -2.03 -5.34 13.80
CA GLN A 44 -2.91 -4.45 13.02
C GLN A 44 -3.47 -3.33 13.90
N HIS A 45 -4.01 -3.66 15.07
CA HIS A 45 -4.52 -2.65 16.02
C HIS A 45 -3.40 -1.75 16.56
N ALA A 46 -2.25 -2.31 16.90
CA ALA A 46 -1.09 -1.54 17.37
C ALA A 46 -0.63 -0.50 16.32
N LYS A 47 -0.55 -0.91 15.05
CA LYS A 47 -0.24 0.01 13.94
C LYS A 47 -1.28 1.12 13.79
N SER A 48 -2.56 0.82 14.02
CA SER A 48 -3.63 1.81 13.95
C SER A 48 -3.53 2.83 15.09
N ILE A 49 -3.19 2.39 16.30
CA ILE A 49 -2.95 3.30 17.44
C ILE A 49 -1.77 4.21 17.17
N ILE A 50 -0.65 3.67 16.68
CA ILE A 50 0.53 4.48 16.34
C ILE A 50 0.17 5.57 15.33
N ARG A 51 -0.61 5.23 14.28
CA ARG A 51 -1.08 6.20 13.29
C ARG A 51 -1.95 7.31 13.89
N GLU A 52 -2.84 6.96 14.81
CA GLU A 52 -3.64 8.00 15.48
C GLU A 52 -2.78 8.90 16.37
N LEU A 53 -1.76 8.36 17.03
CA LEU A 53 -0.79 9.17 17.78
C LEU A 53 -0.01 10.10 16.84
N GLU A 54 0.48 9.61 15.71
CA GLU A 54 1.15 10.42 14.69
C GLU A 54 0.24 11.57 14.17
N ARG A 55 -1.06 11.29 13.97
CA ARG A 55 -2.04 12.32 13.58
C ARG A 55 -2.26 13.36 14.67
N ILE A 56 -2.31 12.94 15.92
CA ILE A 56 -2.43 13.86 17.08
C ILE A 56 -1.18 14.70 17.18
N ASP A 57 0.00 14.13 17.04
CA ASP A 57 1.27 14.84 17.08
C ASP A 57 1.37 15.89 15.97
N ALA A 58 0.82 15.57 14.78
CA ALA A 58 0.76 16.50 13.65
C ALA A 58 -0.16 17.73 13.89
N LEU A 59 -1.02 17.70 14.90
CA LEU A 59 -1.81 18.86 15.32
C LEU A 59 -1.00 19.85 16.17
N GLY A 60 0.16 19.45 16.68
CA GLY A 60 1.01 20.25 17.54
C GLY A 60 1.94 21.20 16.76
N PRO A 61 2.27 22.39 17.30
CA PRO A 61 3.13 23.36 16.61
C PRO A 61 4.62 22.97 16.55
N ARG A 62 5.01 21.83 17.08
CA ARG A 62 6.42 21.44 17.30
C ARG A 62 6.98 20.38 16.35
N HIS A 63 6.15 19.78 15.52
CA HIS A 63 6.67 18.90 14.46
C HIS A 63 6.38 19.56 13.13
N PRO A 64 7.41 19.94 12.35
CA PRO A 64 7.20 20.05 10.93
C PRO A 64 6.63 18.68 10.54
N VAL A 65 5.44 18.66 9.94
CA VAL A 65 4.96 17.47 9.21
C VAL A 65 6.17 17.05 8.42
N GLU A 66 6.80 15.93 8.80
CA GLU A 66 7.78 15.32 7.92
C GLU A 66 7.02 15.22 6.61
N ASN A 67 7.43 15.98 5.61
CA ASN A 67 6.85 15.99 4.27
C ASN A 67 7.15 14.61 3.68
N ARG A 68 6.38 13.63 4.13
CA ARG A 68 6.49 12.24 3.73
C ARG A 68 5.31 11.91 2.84
N LEU A 69 5.61 11.40 1.66
CA LEU A 69 4.60 10.95 0.71
C LEU A 69 4.91 9.53 0.26
N ARG A 70 4.19 8.56 0.79
CA ARG A 70 4.32 7.15 0.40
C ARG A 70 3.14 6.77 -0.48
N ILE A 71 3.44 6.43 -1.72
CA ILE A 71 2.44 6.10 -2.74
C ILE A 71 2.66 4.65 -3.18
N CYS A 72 1.59 3.89 -3.34
CA CYS A 72 1.64 2.65 -4.10
C CYS A 72 0.90 2.78 -5.44
N ILE A 73 1.49 2.23 -6.49
CA ILE A 73 0.99 2.32 -7.86
C ILE A 73 0.93 0.94 -8.52
N PRO A 74 0.03 0.71 -9.48
CA PRO A 74 0.06 -0.52 -10.27
C PRO A 74 1.23 -0.51 -11.23
N ARG A 75 1.75 -1.67 -11.57
CA ARG A 75 2.83 -1.82 -12.55
C ARG A 75 2.37 -1.35 -13.94
N ALA A 76 2.61 -0.08 -14.24
CA ALA A 76 2.27 0.56 -15.51
C ALA A 76 3.15 1.79 -15.72
N ALA A 77 3.97 1.78 -16.78
CA ALA A 77 4.95 2.82 -17.06
C ALA A 77 4.34 4.23 -17.04
N PHE A 78 3.19 4.42 -17.72
CA PHE A 78 2.54 5.74 -17.78
C PHE A 78 2.09 6.27 -16.41
N ILE A 79 1.73 5.40 -15.46
CA ILE A 79 1.36 5.82 -14.10
C ILE A 79 2.63 6.20 -13.31
N LEU A 80 3.72 5.47 -13.51
CA LEU A 80 5.00 5.80 -12.92
C LEU A 80 5.49 7.17 -13.42
N ASP A 81 5.42 7.41 -14.73
CA ASP A 81 5.81 8.69 -15.34
C ASP A 81 4.96 9.85 -14.78
N LEU A 82 3.64 9.71 -14.75
CA LEU A 82 2.74 10.73 -14.16
C LEU A 82 3.02 10.97 -12.66
N THR A 83 3.37 9.91 -11.93
CA THR A 83 3.72 10.04 -10.50
C THR A 83 5.05 10.79 -10.35
N ALA A 84 6.05 10.48 -11.18
CA ALA A 84 7.32 11.18 -11.19
C ALA A 84 7.16 12.65 -11.57
N ASP A 85 6.35 12.95 -12.60
CA ASP A 85 6.05 14.33 -13.00
C ASP A 85 5.39 15.10 -11.85
N TYR A 86 4.41 14.49 -11.17
CA TYR A 86 3.76 15.11 -10.00
C TYR A 86 4.77 15.40 -8.89
N LEU A 87 5.62 14.43 -8.53
CA LEU A 87 6.65 14.64 -7.49
C LEU A 87 7.62 15.76 -7.85
N ASN A 88 7.95 15.92 -9.13
CA ASN A 88 8.80 17.01 -9.63
C ASN A 88 8.12 18.39 -9.58
N THR A 89 6.80 18.46 -9.48
CA THR A 89 6.05 19.74 -9.29
C THR A 89 6.07 20.22 -7.86
N LEU A 90 6.40 19.35 -6.91
CA LEU A 90 6.40 19.71 -5.48
C LEU A 90 7.61 20.60 -5.17
N PRO A 91 7.45 21.61 -4.28
CA PRO A 91 8.52 22.54 -3.96
C PRO A 91 9.74 21.82 -3.37
N ALA A 92 10.92 22.09 -3.91
CA ALA A 92 12.18 21.46 -3.50
C ALA A 92 12.62 21.83 -2.05
N ASP A 93 12.06 22.90 -1.49
CA ASP A 93 12.36 23.39 -0.15
C ASP A 93 11.62 22.62 0.96
N GLN A 94 10.70 21.73 0.60
CA GLN A 94 9.88 21.00 1.57
C GLN A 94 10.51 19.72 2.10
N ASN A 95 11.76 19.39 1.80
CA ASN A 95 12.44 18.16 2.29
C ASN A 95 11.53 16.92 2.21
N LEU A 96 10.85 16.72 1.06
CA LEU A 96 9.87 15.66 0.88
C LEU A 96 10.57 14.28 0.83
N ASP A 97 10.34 13.46 1.85
CA ASP A 97 10.68 12.03 1.82
C ASP A 97 9.60 11.26 1.05
N SER A 98 9.81 11.03 -0.24
CA SER A 98 8.86 10.33 -1.09
C SER A 98 9.27 8.90 -1.38
N VAL A 99 8.33 7.98 -1.22
CA VAL A 99 8.51 6.56 -1.53
C VAL A 99 7.39 6.10 -2.46
N VAL A 100 7.76 5.60 -3.63
CA VAL A 100 6.82 4.99 -4.57
C VAL A 100 7.04 3.48 -4.62
N ARG A 101 5.99 2.69 -4.42
CA ARG A 101 6.02 1.23 -4.46
C ARG A 101 5.08 0.70 -5.53
N GLU A 102 5.52 -0.31 -6.27
CA GLU A 102 4.64 -1.05 -7.17
C GLU A 102 3.86 -2.12 -6.39
N CYS A 103 2.54 -2.20 -6.63
CA CYS A 103 1.68 -3.18 -6.00
C CYS A 103 0.45 -3.50 -6.87
N HIS A 104 -0.25 -4.59 -6.56
CA HIS A 104 -1.56 -4.87 -7.16
C HIS A 104 -2.70 -4.30 -6.29
N ALA A 105 -3.92 -4.21 -6.86
CA ALA A 105 -5.05 -3.51 -6.24
C ALA A 105 -5.39 -3.98 -4.80
N ARG A 106 -5.38 -5.29 -4.52
CA ARG A 106 -5.63 -5.81 -3.18
C ARG A 106 -4.54 -5.38 -2.20
N GLN A 107 -3.29 -5.52 -2.61
CA GLN A 107 -2.15 -5.12 -1.78
C GLN A 107 -2.16 -3.61 -1.49
N ALA A 108 -2.60 -2.78 -2.44
CA ALA A 108 -2.75 -1.34 -2.21
C ALA A 108 -3.72 -1.04 -1.06
N ILE A 109 -4.87 -1.73 -1.02
CA ILE A 109 -5.84 -1.57 0.07
C ILE A 109 -5.23 -2.02 1.41
N GLU A 110 -4.54 -3.16 1.44
CA GLU A 110 -3.86 -3.67 2.64
C GLU A 110 -2.77 -2.70 3.13
N MET A 111 -1.98 -2.12 2.22
CA MET A 111 -0.94 -1.15 2.55
C MET A 111 -1.52 0.16 3.09
N LEU A 112 -2.65 0.64 2.54
CA LEU A 112 -3.39 1.78 3.07
C LEU A 112 -3.95 1.48 4.47
N GLU A 113 -4.56 0.32 4.65
CA GLU A 113 -5.12 -0.15 5.92
C GLU A 113 -4.04 -0.27 7.00
N ASN A 114 -2.86 -0.78 6.62
CA ASN A 114 -1.69 -0.88 7.50
C ASN A 114 -0.94 0.44 7.69
N GLY A 115 -1.30 1.54 6.98
CA GLY A 115 -0.61 2.83 7.00
C GLY A 115 0.82 2.76 6.45
N GLU A 116 1.08 1.80 5.59
CA GLU A 116 2.37 1.69 4.89
C GLU A 116 2.48 2.73 3.77
N VAL A 117 1.34 3.19 3.24
CA VAL A 117 1.23 4.25 2.24
C VAL A 117 0.07 5.19 2.59
N GLU A 118 0.16 6.43 2.14
CA GLU A 118 -0.90 7.45 2.27
C GLU A 118 -1.83 7.46 1.05
N VAL A 119 -1.31 7.09 -0.12
CA VAL A 119 -2.04 7.10 -1.39
C VAL A 119 -1.85 5.77 -2.11
N GLY A 120 -2.94 5.21 -2.60
CA GLY A 120 -2.93 4.00 -3.44
C GLY A 120 -3.58 4.26 -4.78
N ILE A 121 -2.84 4.11 -5.88
CA ILE A 121 -3.41 4.08 -7.22
C ILE A 121 -3.63 2.61 -7.58
N ILE A 122 -4.87 2.26 -7.91
CA ILE A 122 -5.22 0.91 -8.31
C ILE A 122 -5.77 0.88 -9.75
N ARG A 123 -5.59 -0.25 -10.39
CA ARG A 123 -6.12 -0.51 -11.73
C ARG A 123 -7.06 -1.70 -11.69
N PHE A 124 -8.26 -1.52 -12.21
CA PHE A 124 -9.30 -2.56 -12.23
C PHE A 124 -10.19 -2.42 -13.47
N ARG A 125 -10.90 -3.50 -13.80
CA ARG A 125 -11.90 -3.49 -14.86
C ARG A 125 -13.16 -2.76 -14.38
N SER A 126 -13.84 -2.04 -15.28
CA SER A 126 -15.00 -1.20 -14.94
C SER A 126 -16.11 -1.95 -14.19
N GLU A 127 -16.27 -3.24 -14.44
CA GLU A 127 -17.23 -4.12 -13.74
C GLU A 127 -16.94 -4.33 -12.26
N TYR A 128 -15.69 -4.07 -11.81
CA TYR A 128 -15.29 -4.17 -10.39
C TYR A 128 -15.28 -2.82 -9.68
N ARG A 129 -15.83 -1.77 -10.30
CA ARG A 129 -15.85 -0.43 -9.71
C ARG A 129 -16.52 -0.43 -8.33
N ASP A 130 -17.76 -0.92 -8.28
CA ASP A 130 -18.58 -0.88 -7.05
C ASP A 130 -17.91 -1.69 -5.93
N TYR A 131 -17.31 -2.83 -6.28
CA TYR A 131 -16.52 -3.63 -5.34
C TYR A 131 -15.36 -2.83 -4.72
N PHE A 132 -14.54 -2.16 -5.54
CA PHE A 132 -13.39 -1.41 -5.00
C PHE A 132 -13.80 -0.14 -4.28
N GLU A 133 -14.87 0.51 -4.70
CA GLU A 133 -15.46 1.66 -4.02
C GLU A 133 -15.97 1.26 -2.63
N GLU A 134 -16.75 0.20 -2.52
CA GLU A 134 -17.25 -0.35 -1.26
C GLU A 134 -16.10 -0.78 -0.34
N GLN A 135 -15.11 -1.51 -0.87
CA GLN A 135 -13.94 -1.94 -0.10
C GLN A 135 -13.12 -0.77 0.43
N SER A 136 -13.06 0.33 -0.28
CA SER A 136 -12.34 1.53 0.15
C SER A 136 -13.14 2.32 1.19
N VAL A 137 -14.41 2.61 0.90
CA VAL A 137 -15.27 3.42 1.77
C VAL A 137 -15.55 2.72 3.11
N SER A 138 -15.78 1.41 3.11
CA SER A 138 -16.01 0.63 4.34
C SER A 138 -14.79 0.63 5.29
N ARG A 139 -13.60 0.93 4.77
CA ARG A 139 -12.36 1.09 5.55
C ARG A 139 -12.01 2.55 5.84
N GLY A 140 -12.91 3.49 5.52
CA GLY A 140 -12.71 4.92 5.76
C GLY A 140 -11.76 5.59 4.76
N PHE A 141 -11.53 5.02 3.59
CA PHE A 141 -10.70 5.63 2.54
C PHE A 141 -11.57 6.44 1.56
N GLY A 142 -11.03 7.57 1.09
CA GLY A 142 -11.56 8.25 -0.07
C GLY A 142 -11.34 7.42 -1.34
N PHE A 143 -12.30 7.43 -2.28
CA PHE A 143 -12.19 6.74 -3.55
C PHE A 143 -12.52 7.70 -4.70
N GLN A 144 -11.62 7.79 -5.69
CA GLN A 144 -11.80 8.64 -6.85
C GLN A 144 -11.27 7.97 -8.11
N ILE A 145 -12.04 8.07 -9.20
CA ILE A 145 -11.60 7.62 -10.52
C ILE A 145 -10.69 8.70 -11.14
N LEU A 146 -9.43 8.35 -11.39
CA LEU A 146 -8.46 9.24 -12.02
C LEU A 146 -8.57 9.24 -13.54
N SER A 147 -8.73 8.07 -14.16
CA SER A 147 -8.77 7.93 -15.62
C SER A 147 -9.47 6.65 -16.04
N ARG A 148 -9.88 6.61 -17.30
CA ARG A 148 -10.40 5.40 -17.97
C ARG A 148 -9.62 5.18 -19.25
N TYR A 149 -9.17 3.94 -19.47
CA TYR A 149 -8.41 3.54 -20.66
C TYR A 149 -8.90 2.21 -21.20
N ARG A 150 -8.52 1.91 -22.42
CA ARG A 150 -8.82 0.63 -23.08
C ARG A 150 -7.52 -0.05 -23.45
N TYR A 151 -7.47 -1.35 -23.33
CA TYR A 151 -6.38 -2.15 -23.87
C TYR A 151 -6.47 -2.17 -25.39
N GLN A 152 -5.33 -2.14 -26.05
CA GLN A 152 -5.19 -2.35 -27.48
C GLN A 152 -4.32 -3.57 -27.71
N LEU A 153 -4.68 -4.36 -28.71
CA LEU A 153 -3.91 -5.51 -29.14
C LEU A 153 -2.92 -5.06 -30.22
N LEU A 154 -1.65 -5.33 -30.01
CA LEU A 154 -0.60 -5.10 -30.99
C LEU A 154 -0.25 -6.44 -31.64
N LEU A 155 -0.33 -6.51 -32.94
CA LEU A 155 -0.03 -7.70 -33.74
C LEU A 155 0.98 -7.36 -34.84
N PRO A 156 1.93 -8.25 -35.17
CA PRO A 156 2.66 -8.16 -36.42
C PRO A 156 1.69 -8.21 -37.63
N GLN A 157 1.97 -7.49 -38.70
CA GLN A 157 1.14 -7.50 -39.90
C GLN A 157 1.00 -8.90 -40.51
N THR A 158 1.93 -9.79 -40.24
CA THR A 158 1.93 -11.19 -40.70
C THR A 158 1.15 -12.15 -39.80
N HIS A 159 0.57 -11.64 -38.69
CA HIS A 159 -0.18 -12.51 -37.77
C HIS A 159 -1.53 -12.92 -38.35
N ALA A 160 -1.97 -14.15 -38.11
CA ALA A 160 -3.22 -14.69 -38.62
C ALA A 160 -4.49 -13.86 -38.25
N LEU A 161 -4.42 -13.09 -37.16
CA LEU A 161 -5.49 -12.21 -36.71
C LEU A 161 -5.36 -10.77 -37.25
N ALA A 162 -4.32 -10.42 -38.01
CA ALA A 162 -4.07 -9.05 -38.45
C ALA A 162 -5.18 -8.51 -39.35
N ASP A 163 -5.76 -9.35 -40.23
CA ASP A 163 -6.81 -8.99 -41.15
C ASP A 163 -8.23 -9.10 -40.55
N LYS A 164 -8.34 -9.53 -39.29
CA LYS A 164 -9.62 -9.72 -38.62
C LYS A 164 -10.18 -8.39 -38.15
N GLN A 165 -11.37 -8.00 -38.65
CA GLN A 165 -12.01 -6.73 -38.27
C GLN A 165 -12.42 -6.66 -36.78
N LEU A 166 -12.74 -7.77 -36.16
CA LEU A 166 -13.11 -7.86 -34.75
C LEU A 166 -12.41 -9.06 -34.11
N ILE A 167 -11.58 -8.79 -33.13
CA ILE A 167 -10.91 -9.82 -32.32
C ILE A 167 -11.63 -9.89 -30.96
N THR A 168 -12.05 -11.09 -30.60
CA THR A 168 -12.74 -11.38 -29.34
C THR A 168 -11.83 -12.15 -28.38
N GLY A 169 -12.22 -12.26 -27.10
CA GLY A 169 -11.48 -13.05 -26.12
C GLY A 169 -11.38 -14.55 -26.44
N GLN A 170 -12.19 -15.06 -27.39
CA GLN A 170 -12.11 -16.45 -27.87
C GLN A 170 -11.03 -16.65 -28.93
N ASP A 171 -10.52 -15.56 -29.48
CA ASP A 171 -9.48 -15.56 -30.52
C ASP A 171 -8.06 -15.50 -29.91
N LEU A 172 -7.96 -15.23 -28.60
CA LEU A 172 -6.74 -15.09 -27.83
C LEU A 172 -6.51 -16.29 -26.93
#